data_262051ee39311cfc176dc50777f0ce77
#
_entry.id   262051ee39311cfc176dc50777f0ce77
#
_cell.length_a   1.000
_cell.length_b   1.000
_cell.length_c   1.000
_cell.angle_alpha   90.00
_cell.angle_beta   90.00
_cell.angle_gamma   90.00
#
_symmetry.space_group_name_H-M   'P 1'
#
loop_
_entity.id
_entity.type
_entity.pdbx_description
1 polymer ?
#
loop_
_entity_poly.entity_id
_entity_poly.type
_entity_poly.pdbx_seq_one_letter_code
_entity_poly.pdbx_strand_id
1 'polypeptide(L)'
;MTTPTNYIATWFYKESKEDASFYPQAGKRGDSALVHSIYMQIQVPFFTTFRHYHPDAVMLFFTNVEKLPYYLERLFANLRVEVVRLPYHCTPPKGWYDAWRNQFYLYDIWQYMEKRMQDNDNL
;
A
#
# COMPACT_ATOMS: atom_id res chain seq x y z
N MET A 1 -25.25 6.26 18.45
CA MET A 1 -24.46 5.31 17.65
C MET A 1 -23.80 6.03 16.49
N THR A 2 -22.51 5.86 16.34
CA THR A 2 -21.81 6.41 15.18
C THR A 2 -21.95 5.45 14.01
N THR A 3 -22.12 6.00 12.80
CA THR A 3 -22.09 5.22 11.59
C THR A 3 -20.71 4.60 11.41
N PRO A 4 -20.61 3.28 11.07
CA PRO A 4 -19.31 2.68 10.83
C PRO A 4 -18.60 3.35 9.65
N THR A 5 -17.30 3.54 9.78
CA THR A 5 -16.46 4.06 8.71
C THR A 5 -15.96 2.91 7.86
N ASN A 6 -16.07 3.05 6.55
CA ASN A 6 -15.51 2.09 5.60
C ASN A 6 -14.13 2.56 5.17
N TYR A 7 -13.14 1.68 5.32
CA TYR A 7 -11.77 1.93 4.91
C TYR A 7 -11.43 1.10 3.70
N ILE A 8 -10.81 1.72 2.73
CA ILE A 8 -10.30 1.04 1.53
C ILE A 8 -8.80 1.34 1.47
N ALA A 9 -8.00 0.30 1.46
CA ALA A 9 -6.56 0.45 1.56
C ALA A 9 -5.82 -0.41 0.54
N THR A 10 -4.72 0.12 0.07
CA THR A 10 -3.73 -0.65 -0.68
C THR A 10 -2.35 -0.22 -0.22
N TRP A 11 -1.33 -0.91 -0.68
CA TRP A 11 0.02 -0.63 -0.23
C TRP A 11 1.05 -0.94 -1.30
N PHE A 12 2.17 -0.24 -1.19
CA PHE A 12 3.37 -0.56 -1.94
C PHE A 12 4.58 -0.38 -1.05
N TYR A 13 5.30 -1.47 -0.83
CA TYR A 13 6.55 -1.45 -0.11
C TYR A 13 7.70 -1.50 -1.11
N LYS A 14 8.56 -0.47 -1.08
CA LYS A 14 9.76 -0.43 -1.91
C LYS A 14 10.84 -1.27 -1.26
N GLU A 15 11.17 -2.39 -1.90
CA GLU A 15 12.20 -3.29 -1.40
C GLU A 15 13.59 -2.70 -1.57
N SER A 16 14.47 -2.97 -0.60
CA SER A 16 15.88 -2.63 -0.72
C SER A 16 16.56 -3.61 -1.69
N LYS A 17 17.74 -3.25 -2.17
CA LYS A 17 18.50 -4.11 -3.08
C LYS A 17 18.84 -5.46 -2.45
N GLU A 18 19.13 -5.47 -1.15
CA GLU A 18 19.50 -6.67 -0.40
C GLU A 18 18.33 -7.62 -0.18
N ASP A 19 17.10 -7.07 -0.11
CA ASP A 19 15.90 -7.82 0.21
C ASP A 19 15.00 -8.06 -1.00
N ALA A 20 15.45 -7.66 -2.20
CA ALA A 20 14.58 -7.66 -3.37
C ALA A 20 14.19 -9.06 -3.81
N SER A 21 12.87 -9.29 -3.88
CA SER A 21 12.28 -10.49 -4.44
C SER A 21 12.22 -10.40 -5.96
N PHE A 22 12.13 -11.55 -6.62
CA PHE A 22 11.92 -11.58 -8.05
C PHE A 22 10.42 -11.58 -8.36
N TYR A 23 10.01 -10.71 -9.29
CA TYR A 23 8.61 -10.60 -9.72
C TYR A 23 8.46 -11.23 -11.12
N PRO A 24 7.99 -12.48 -11.20
CA PRO A 24 7.90 -13.17 -12.49
C PRO A 24 7.04 -12.43 -13.53
N GLN A 25 5.98 -11.77 -13.08
CA GLN A 25 5.07 -11.03 -13.94
C GLN A 25 5.75 -9.89 -14.67
N ALA A 26 6.75 -9.28 -14.05
CA ALA A 26 7.51 -8.18 -14.63
C ALA A 26 8.86 -8.62 -15.18
N GLY A 27 9.29 -9.85 -14.88
CA GLY A 27 10.62 -10.37 -15.25
C GLY A 27 11.76 -9.60 -14.58
N LYS A 28 11.52 -8.95 -13.44
CA LYS A 28 12.48 -8.08 -12.76
C LYS A 28 12.43 -8.28 -11.25
N ARG A 29 13.49 -7.80 -10.58
CA ARG A 29 13.54 -7.80 -9.13
C ARG A 29 12.74 -6.63 -8.55
N GLY A 30 12.32 -6.77 -7.28
CA GLY A 30 11.49 -5.79 -6.60
C GLY A 30 12.13 -4.43 -6.37
N ASP A 31 13.45 -4.32 -6.50
CA ASP A 31 14.17 -3.04 -6.40
C ASP A 31 14.24 -2.30 -7.75
N SER A 32 13.70 -2.87 -8.84
CA SER A 32 13.80 -2.27 -10.17
C SER A 32 12.79 -1.13 -10.35
N ALA A 33 13.20 -0.13 -11.15
CA ALA A 33 12.33 1.00 -11.48
C ALA A 33 11.07 0.54 -12.23
N LEU A 34 11.18 -0.52 -13.04
CA LEU A 34 10.03 -1.07 -13.77
C LEU A 34 8.97 -1.61 -12.82
N VAL A 35 9.37 -2.40 -11.82
CA VAL A 35 8.45 -2.95 -10.82
C VAL A 35 7.79 -1.81 -10.05
N HIS A 36 8.56 -0.82 -9.60
CA HIS A 36 8.01 0.34 -8.89
C HIS A 36 6.99 1.08 -9.75
N SER A 37 7.31 1.30 -11.02
CA SER A 37 6.41 1.99 -11.96
C SER A 37 5.10 1.24 -12.15
N ILE A 38 5.16 -0.08 -12.32
CA ILE A 38 3.97 -0.93 -12.50
C ILE A 38 3.05 -0.81 -11.28
N TYR A 39 3.60 -0.99 -10.08
CA TYR A 39 2.79 -0.95 -8.87
C TYR A 39 2.25 0.44 -8.54
N MET A 40 2.96 1.49 -8.93
CA MET A 40 2.43 2.86 -8.79
C MET A 40 1.29 3.12 -9.77
N GLN A 41 1.41 2.65 -11.02
CA GLN A 41 0.36 2.83 -12.02
C GLN A 41 -0.93 2.09 -11.68
N ILE A 42 -0.84 0.93 -11.06
CA ILE A 42 -2.01 0.15 -10.62
C ILE A 42 -2.89 0.95 -9.66
N GLN A 43 -2.31 1.86 -8.89
CA GLN A 43 -3.07 2.66 -7.94
C GLN A 43 -4.09 3.58 -8.62
N VAL A 44 -3.84 3.96 -9.86
CA VAL A 44 -4.74 4.86 -10.61
C VAL A 44 -6.13 4.24 -10.81
N PRO A 45 -6.26 3.08 -11.47
CA PRO A 45 -7.58 2.48 -11.63
C PRO A 45 -8.17 2.02 -10.29
N PHE A 46 -7.34 1.55 -9.36
CA PHE A 46 -7.83 1.07 -8.07
C PHE A 46 -8.57 2.19 -7.32
N PHE A 47 -7.90 3.31 -7.04
CA PHE A 47 -8.53 4.36 -6.25
C PHE A 47 -9.61 5.13 -7.01
N THR A 48 -9.45 5.30 -8.32
CA THR A 48 -10.46 5.95 -9.15
C THR A 48 -11.77 5.17 -9.11
N THR A 49 -11.69 3.85 -9.29
CA THR A 49 -12.87 2.98 -9.29
C THR A 49 -13.53 2.95 -7.92
N PHE A 50 -12.74 2.74 -6.87
CA PHE A 50 -13.31 2.66 -5.52
C PHE A 50 -13.91 3.98 -5.06
N ARG A 51 -13.32 5.12 -5.41
CA ARG A 51 -13.90 6.41 -5.04
C ARG A 51 -15.22 6.65 -5.77
N HIS A 52 -15.33 6.19 -7.01
CA HIS A 52 -16.58 6.31 -7.76
C HIS A 52 -17.73 5.57 -7.07
N TYR A 53 -17.48 4.35 -6.58
CA TYR A 53 -18.52 3.53 -5.96
C TYR A 53 -18.64 3.74 -4.44
N HIS A 54 -17.66 4.34 -3.81
CA HIS A 54 -17.63 4.55 -2.35
C HIS A 54 -17.21 5.99 -2.04
N PRO A 55 -18.09 6.98 -2.32
CA PRO A 55 -17.72 8.39 -2.18
C PRO A 55 -17.34 8.82 -0.76
N ASP A 56 -17.84 8.11 0.26
CA ASP A 56 -17.63 8.47 1.66
C ASP A 56 -16.58 7.60 2.36
N ALA A 57 -15.99 6.64 1.67
CA ALA A 57 -14.98 5.78 2.28
C ALA A 57 -13.69 6.54 2.56
N VAL A 58 -13.01 6.16 3.64
CA VAL A 58 -11.65 6.62 3.92
C VAL A 58 -10.70 5.75 3.11
N MET A 59 -9.94 6.36 2.22
CA MET A 59 -9.00 5.64 1.36
C MET A 59 -7.57 5.92 1.79
N LEU A 60 -6.79 4.85 1.96
CA LEU A 60 -5.43 4.90 2.47
C LEU A 60 -4.47 4.20 1.51
N PHE A 61 -3.32 4.83 1.29
CA PHE A 61 -2.21 4.21 0.58
C PHE A 61 -1.02 4.11 1.52
N PHE A 62 -0.64 2.88 1.86
CA PHE A 62 0.47 2.63 2.76
C PHE A 62 1.75 2.40 1.96
N THR A 63 2.83 3.07 2.34
CA THR A 63 4.09 2.94 1.63
C THR A 63 5.26 3.37 2.50
N ASN A 64 6.45 2.89 2.16
CA ASN A 64 7.70 3.39 2.72
C ASN A 64 8.41 4.37 1.77
N VAL A 65 7.82 4.66 0.62
CA VAL A 65 8.39 5.57 -0.37
C VAL A 65 8.22 7.02 0.10
N GLU A 66 9.31 7.76 0.16
CA GLU A 66 9.27 9.15 0.64
C GLU A 66 8.62 10.09 -0.37
N LYS A 67 8.90 9.89 -1.66
CA LYS A 67 8.40 10.76 -2.71
C LYS A 67 7.68 9.93 -3.78
N LEU A 68 6.39 10.21 -3.97
CA LEU A 68 5.59 9.56 -5.00
C LEU A 68 5.71 10.29 -6.34
N PRO A 69 5.43 9.61 -7.46
CA PRO A 69 5.33 10.29 -8.76
C PRO A 69 4.31 11.42 -8.71
N TYR A 70 4.59 12.49 -9.43
CA TYR A 70 3.73 13.69 -9.41
C TYR A 70 2.29 13.38 -9.84
N TYR A 71 2.12 12.54 -10.86
CA TYR A 71 0.77 12.17 -11.32
C TYR A 71 -0.03 11.49 -10.20
N LEU A 72 0.64 10.69 -9.38
CA LEU A 72 -0.02 9.96 -8.30
C LEU A 72 -0.34 10.89 -7.13
N GLU A 73 0.55 11.82 -6.81
CA GLU A 73 0.27 12.82 -5.78
C GLU A 73 -0.95 13.65 -6.13
N ARG A 74 -1.07 14.07 -7.40
CA ARG A 74 -2.24 14.82 -7.86
C ARG A 74 -3.51 13.99 -7.81
N LEU A 75 -3.45 12.75 -8.25
CA LEU A 75 -4.60 11.85 -8.22
C LEU A 75 -5.08 11.65 -6.77
N PHE A 76 -4.16 11.41 -5.86
CA PHE A 76 -4.50 11.18 -4.46
C PHE A 76 -5.12 12.43 -3.82
N ALA A 77 -4.63 13.60 -4.16
CA ALA A 77 -5.23 14.85 -3.70
C ALA A 77 -6.66 15.00 -4.23
N ASN A 78 -6.89 14.71 -5.50
CA ASN A 78 -8.20 14.82 -6.12
C ASN A 78 -9.20 13.79 -5.59
N LEU A 79 -8.74 12.56 -5.31
CA LEU A 79 -9.58 11.48 -4.83
C LEU A 79 -9.63 11.40 -3.31
N ARG A 80 -8.96 12.29 -2.61
CA ARG A 80 -8.90 12.32 -1.13
C ARG A 80 -8.33 11.03 -0.57
N VAL A 81 -7.25 10.52 -1.19
CA VAL A 81 -6.51 9.37 -0.69
C VAL A 81 -5.43 9.87 0.27
N GLU A 82 -5.44 9.35 1.48
CA GLU A 82 -4.41 9.67 2.47
C GLU A 82 -3.22 8.75 2.29
N VAL A 83 -2.03 9.32 2.20
CA VAL A 83 -0.79 8.54 2.13
C VAL A 83 -0.27 8.35 3.55
N VAL A 84 -0.13 7.11 3.97
CA VAL A 84 0.39 6.76 5.29
C VAL A 84 1.77 6.11 5.09
N ARG A 85 2.81 6.78 5.59
CA ARG A 85 4.18 6.27 5.48
C ARG A 85 4.52 5.45 6.71
N LEU A 86 4.78 4.17 6.49
CA LEU A 86 5.13 3.23 7.54
C LEU A 86 6.47 2.57 7.23
N PRO A 87 7.34 2.41 8.24
CA PRO A 87 8.54 1.60 8.07
C PRO A 87 8.17 0.13 8.00
N TYR A 88 9.04 -0.67 7.38
CA TYR A 88 8.90 -2.12 7.34
C TYR A 88 9.74 -2.72 8.47
N HIS A 89 9.10 -3.12 9.56
CA HIS A 89 9.82 -3.70 10.70
C HIS A 89 9.31 -5.08 11.11
N CYS A 90 8.15 -5.50 10.64
CA CYS A 90 7.66 -6.86 10.86
C CYS A 90 8.21 -7.80 9.78
N THR A 91 9.54 -7.90 9.68
CA THR A 91 10.19 -8.69 8.63
C THR A 91 10.27 -10.16 9.01
N PRO A 92 10.16 -11.09 8.03
CA PRO A 92 10.41 -12.50 8.29
C PRO A 92 11.90 -12.76 8.49
N PRO A 93 12.27 -13.89 9.14
CA PRO A 93 13.66 -14.27 9.24
C PRO A 93 14.32 -14.43 7.87
N LYS A 94 15.62 -14.16 7.80
CA LYS A 94 16.38 -14.38 6.56
C LYS A 94 16.31 -15.84 6.14
N GLY A 95 16.20 -16.07 4.83
CA GLY A 95 16.08 -17.41 4.26
C GLY A 95 14.66 -17.92 4.16
N TRP A 96 13.69 -17.21 4.70
CA TRP A 96 12.30 -17.51 4.46
C TRP A 96 11.90 -17.14 3.03
N TYR A 97 10.81 -17.69 2.58
CA TYR A 97 10.29 -17.56 1.21
C TYR A 97 10.42 -16.13 0.69
N ASP A 98 11.42 -15.87 -0.13
CA ASP A 98 11.70 -14.52 -0.64
C ASP A 98 10.51 -13.95 -1.41
N ALA A 99 9.77 -14.80 -2.11
CA ALA A 99 8.59 -14.37 -2.89
C ALA A 99 7.49 -13.75 -2.01
N TRP A 100 7.47 -14.08 -0.72
CA TRP A 100 6.42 -13.62 0.17
C TRP A 100 6.90 -12.63 1.22
N ARG A 101 8.18 -12.32 1.22
CA ARG A 101 8.77 -11.42 2.22
C ARG A 101 8.05 -10.07 2.25
N ASN A 102 7.73 -9.52 1.10
CA ASN A 102 7.04 -8.25 0.95
C ASN A 102 5.65 -8.27 1.62
N GLN A 103 4.98 -9.42 1.63
CA GLN A 103 3.65 -9.55 2.21
C GLN A 103 3.65 -9.31 3.72
N PHE A 104 4.78 -9.47 4.39
CA PHE A 104 4.88 -9.22 5.83
C PHE A 104 4.67 -7.75 6.18
N TYR A 105 4.73 -6.85 5.21
CA TYR A 105 4.38 -5.46 5.43
C TYR A 105 2.93 -5.29 5.90
N LEU A 106 2.07 -6.24 5.61
CA LEU A 106 0.69 -6.24 6.07
C LEU A 106 0.59 -6.26 7.60
N TYR A 107 1.57 -6.84 8.30
CA TYR A 107 1.57 -6.81 9.76
C TYR A 107 1.77 -5.39 10.30
N ASP A 108 2.59 -4.60 9.66
CA ASP A 108 2.78 -3.18 10.03
C ASP A 108 1.49 -2.39 9.77
N ILE A 109 0.86 -2.65 8.63
CA ILE A 109 -0.41 -2.02 8.28
C ILE A 109 -1.51 -2.42 9.26
N TRP A 110 -1.57 -3.70 9.61
CA TRP A 110 -2.55 -4.21 10.58
C TRP A 110 -2.41 -3.49 11.93
N GLN A 111 -1.18 -3.37 12.44
CA GLN A 111 -0.94 -2.71 13.71
C GLN A 111 -1.35 -1.23 13.67
N TYR A 112 -1.09 -0.57 12.55
CA TYR A 112 -1.52 0.82 12.37
C TYR A 112 -3.05 0.92 12.37
N MET A 113 -3.73 0.06 11.60
CA MET A 113 -5.19 0.10 11.48
C MET A 113 -5.88 -0.27 12.79
N GLU A 114 -5.32 -1.20 13.56
CA GLU A 114 -5.84 -1.58 14.86
C GLU A 114 -5.93 -0.39 15.81
N LYS A 115 -4.99 0.52 15.73
CA LYS A 115 -4.99 1.75 16.55
C LYS A 115 -5.90 2.83 16.01
N ARG A 116 -6.19 2.81 14.72
CA ARG A 116 -6.98 3.86 14.05
C ARG A 116 -8.46 3.53 13.98
N MET A 117 -8.81 2.27 13.71
CA MET A 117 -10.19 1.85 13.52
C MET A 117 -10.93 1.68 14.85
N GLN A 118 -12.21 1.97 14.83
CA GLN A 118 -13.11 1.65 15.93
C GLN A 118 -13.71 0.26 15.71
N ASP A 119 -14.27 -0.34 16.77
CA ASP A 119 -14.71 -1.74 16.76
C ASP A 119 -15.71 -2.07 15.67
N ASN A 120 -16.55 -1.11 15.28
CA ASN A 120 -17.58 -1.34 14.27
C ASN A 120 -17.20 -0.86 12.86
N ASP A 121 -15.97 -0.40 12.67
CA ASP A 121 -15.50 0.03 11.35
C ASP A 121 -15.21 -1.17 10.45
N ASN A 122 -15.24 -0.94 9.14
CA ASN A 122 -14.98 -1.96 8.11
C ASN A 122 -13.71 -1.64 7.33
N LEU A 123 -12.95 -2.66 7.04
CA LEU A 123 -11.75 -2.54 6.22
C LEU A 123 -11.88 -3.42 4.97
#